data_ec27bff209198c7f2d5c2341082624b2
#
_entry.id   ec27bff209198c7f2d5c2341082624b2
#
_cell.length_a   1.000
_cell.length_b   1.000
_cell.length_c   1.000
_cell.angle_alpha   90.00
_cell.angle_beta   90.00
_cell.angle_gamma   90.00
#
_symmetry.space_group_name_H-M   'P 1'
#
loop_
_entity.id
_entity.type
_entity.pdbx_description
1 polymer ?
#
loop_
_entity_poly.entity_id
_entity_poly.type
_entity_poly.pdbx_seq_one_letter_code
_entity_poly.pdbx_strand_id
1 'polypeptide(L)'
;MRSHRSQSSRNCRASLLCMVIVVLAALPLLAQSSDTGTVMGHVYCADTQKPARFANVRLQPVDAQGGRFGGRGGFATTGSDGSFRMTGVSPGDYYADVMMPGYVQPLRGMLRDLQNLTPADRDRISAQLTRVNVAANQAANVQVMIYRGATISGTVSFDDGTPAAGVSIQAFVLATSSTGTQTASATQQQSFAGFGQTDDRGQFRVTGLADGTYVVFAAPHSIFPIYYGNTIERSKAKKLDIHAGDEVPGTDIQVPAGGMHSVSGVVVSQQDGHALPRASVQLKLSSGDTGTISATTGSDGTFTFSAVPDGKFTVELSNAYDPSTRVGYTSAGQPLEVNGTDVSDLVVNAAPQN
;
A
#
# COMPACT_ATOMS: atom_id res chain seq x y z
N MET A 1 -5.59 -91.76 24.59
CA MET A 1 -6.54 -91.68 23.48
C MET A 1 -6.93 -90.26 23.31
N ARG A 2 -6.87 -89.64 22.07
CA ARG A 2 -7.27 -88.34 21.61
C ARG A 2 -6.31 -87.20 22.06
N SER A 3 -5.72 -86.54 21.32
CA SER A 3 -5.53 -86.06 19.93
C SER A 3 -5.23 -84.55 20.07
N HIS A 4 -3.94 -84.18 20.04
CA HIS A 4 -3.51 -82.82 19.81
C HIS A 4 -3.06 -82.72 18.35
N ARG A 5 -3.87 -82.09 17.55
CA ARG A 5 -3.46 -81.67 16.21
C ARG A 5 -4.05 -80.27 15.92
N SER A 6 -3.18 -79.45 15.37
CA SER A 6 -3.53 -78.31 14.52
C SER A 6 -3.85 -76.97 15.20
N GLN A 7 -2.78 -76.26 15.56
CA GLN A 7 -2.86 -74.80 15.71
C GLN A 7 -1.60 -74.05 15.23
N SER A 8 -0.73 -74.73 14.46
CA SER A 8 0.57 -74.12 14.09
C SER A 8 0.64 -73.42 12.68
N SER A 9 -0.44 -73.48 11.86
CA SER A 9 -0.36 -73.00 10.49
C SER A 9 -1.07 -71.64 10.23
N ARG A 10 -1.75 -71.07 11.19
CA ARG A 10 -2.46 -69.78 11.03
C ARG A 10 -1.61 -68.56 11.36
N ASN A 11 -0.60 -68.67 12.21
CA ASN A 11 0.19 -67.54 12.66
C ASN A 11 1.31 -67.13 11.68
N CYS A 12 1.74 -68.02 10.80
CA CYS A 12 2.81 -67.74 9.85
C CYS A 12 2.33 -66.92 8.61
N ARG A 13 1.03 -67.01 8.26
CA ARG A 13 0.47 -66.25 7.13
C ARG A 13 0.11 -64.80 7.55
N ALA A 14 -0.25 -64.56 8.78
CA ALA A 14 -0.54 -63.25 9.32
C ALA A 14 0.72 -62.40 9.46
N SER A 15 1.86 -62.99 9.85
CA SER A 15 3.14 -62.25 10.00
C SER A 15 3.74 -61.87 8.64
N LEU A 16 3.57 -62.65 7.59
CA LEU A 16 4.06 -62.33 6.25
C LEU A 16 3.23 -61.23 5.62
N LEU A 17 1.91 -61.18 5.86
CA LEU A 17 1.03 -60.13 5.33
C LEU A 17 1.27 -58.75 6.01
N CYS A 18 1.57 -58.74 7.31
CA CYS A 18 1.94 -57.52 8.03
C CYS A 18 3.28 -56.95 7.56
N MET A 19 4.26 -57.80 7.23
CA MET A 19 5.58 -57.34 6.78
C MET A 19 5.54 -56.73 5.36
N VAL A 20 4.67 -57.27 4.48
CA VAL A 20 4.48 -56.70 3.14
C VAL A 20 3.72 -55.38 3.18
N ILE A 21 2.77 -55.18 4.09
CA ILE A 21 2.02 -53.93 4.24
C ILE A 21 2.93 -52.81 4.83
N VAL A 22 3.85 -53.13 5.73
CA VAL A 22 4.79 -52.17 6.28
C VAL A 22 5.83 -51.69 5.24
N VAL A 23 6.25 -52.55 4.33
CA VAL A 23 7.17 -52.19 3.24
C VAL A 23 6.47 -51.38 2.14
N LEU A 24 5.17 -51.60 1.87
CA LEU A 24 4.42 -50.74 0.93
C LEU A 24 4.03 -49.38 1.51
N ALA A 25 3.94 -49.21 2.82
CA ALA A 25 3.64 -47.92 3.48
C ALA A 25 4.89 -47.03 3.60
N ALA A 26 6.09 -47.53 3.39
CA ALA A 26 7.35 -46.77 3.45
C ALA A 26 7.76 -46.12 2.11
N LEU A 27 7.01 -46.29 1.05
CA LEU A 27 7.37 -45.82 -0.30
C LEU A 27 6.89 -44.42 -0.73
N PRO A 28 6.06 -43.66 -0.02
CA PRO A 28 5.78 -42.29 -0.45
C PRO A 28 6.51 -41.20 0.35
N LEU A 29 7.59 -41.48 1.08
CA LEU A 29 8.46 -40.46 1.65
C LEU A 29 9.68 -40.15 0.76
N LEU A 30 9.68 -40.56 -0.49
CA LEU A 30 10.64 -40.05 -1.45
C LEU A 30 10.23 -38.63 -1.86
N ALA A 31 10.77 -37.68 -1.06
CA ALA A 31 11.18 -36.40 -1.53
C ALA A 31 10.30 -35.79 -2.65
N GLN A 32 9.30 -35.04 -2.29
CA GLN A 32 9.00 -33.83 -3.07
C GLN A 32 10.22 -32.92 -2.90
N SER A 33 11.31 -33.20 -3.59
CA SER A 33 12.33 -32.23 -3.91
C SER A 33 11.58 -31.17 -4.74
N SER A 34 11.14 -30.11 -4.11
CA SER A 34 10.69 -28.96 -4.87
C SER A 34 11.88 -28.58 -5.75
N ASP A 35 11.77 -28.80 -7.05
CA ASP A 35 12.80 -28.41 -8.01
C ASP A 35 12.98 -26.89 -7.90
N THR A 36 13.87 -26.46 -7.04
CA THR A 36 14.14 -25.04 -6.79
C THR A 36 15.54 -24.69 -7.26
N GLY A 37 15.73 -23.44 -7.64
CA GLY A 37 17.03 -22.91 -7.97
C GLY A 37 17.61 -22.05 -6.85
N THR A 38 18.80 -21.56 -7.10
CA THR A 38 19.52 -20.60 -6.26
C THR A 38 19.79 -19.34 -7.07
N VAL A 39 19.60 -18.16 -6.49
CA VAL A 39 20.04 -16.90 -7.09
C VAL A 39 21.14 -16.31 -6.22
N MET A 40 22.26 -15.96 -6.85
CA MET A 40 23.38 -15.30 -6.22
C MET A 40 23.73 -14.05 -7.01
N GLY A 41 24.29 -13.05 -6.35
CA GLY A 41 24.70 -11.86 -7.07
C GLY A 41 25.28 -10.78 -6.19
N HIS A 42 25.51 -9.62 -6.82
CA HIS A 42 26.00 -8.42 -6.17
C HIS A 42 25.11 -7.24 -6.54
N VAL A 43 24.95 -6.34 -5.59
CA VAL A 43 24.28 -5.06 -5.80
C VAL A 43 25.29 -3.93 -5.65
N TYR A 44 25.28 -3.00 -6.61
CA TYR A 44 26.17 -1.82 -6.62
C TYR A 44 25.36 -0.53 -6.72
N CYS A 45 25.85 0.51 -6.06
CA CYS A 45 25.34 1.87 -6.18
C CYS A 45 25.93 2.53 -7.44
N ALA A 46 25.08 2.97 -8.36
CA ALA A 46 25.52 3.54 -9.64
C ALA A 46 26.30 4.86 -9.48
N ASP A 47 25.96 5.66 -8.48
CA ASP A 47 26.57 6.94 -8.16
C ASP A 47 27.99 6.82 -7.60
N THR A 48 28.25 5.81 -6.79
CA THR A 48 29.52 5.64 -6.10
C THR A 48 30.35 4.48 -6.64
N GLN A 49 29.79 3.63 -7.47
CA GLN A 49 30.35 2.35 -7.95
C GLN A 49 30.75 1.40 -6.80
N LYS A 50 30.23 1.65 -5.59
CA LYS A 50 30.52 0.84 -4.41
C LYS A 50 29.40 -0.19 -4.18
N PRO A 51 29.74 -1.29 -3.46
CA PRO A 51 28.73 -2.27 -3.05
C PRO A 51 27.58 -1.64 -2.25
N ALA A 52 26.35 -1.99 -2.59
CA ALA A 52 25.16 -1.64 -1.82
C ALA A 52 25.09 -2.55 -0.59
N ARG A 53 25.50 -2.05 0.55
CA ARG A 53 25.61 -2.81 1.80
C ARG A 53 24.27 -2.86 2.52
N PHE A 54 23.89 -4.03 3.02
CA PHE A 54 22.69 -4.25 3.81
C PHE A 54 21.39 -3.82 3.09
N ALA A 55 21.40 -3.85 1.76
CA ALA A 55 20.21 -3.61 0.94
C ALA A 55 19.33 -4.87 0.92
N ASN A 56 18.00 -4.69 0.92
CA ASN A 56 17.06 -5.79 0.80
C ASN A 56 16.81 -6.09 -0.68
N VAL A 57 17.10 -7.32 -1.11
CA VAL A 57 16.87 -7.82 -2.45
C VAL A 57 15.67 -8.75 -2.44
N ARG A 58 14.73 -8.53 -3.34
CA ARG A 58 13.53 -9.36 -3.49
C ARG A 58 13.38 -9.78 -4.95
N LEU A 59 12.99 -11.02 -5.18
CA LEU A 59 12.64 -11.52 -6.50
C LEU A 59 11.14 -11.41 -6.71
N GLN A 60 10.74 -10.70 -7.76
CA GLN A 60 9.34 -10.51 -8.16
C GLN A 60 9.08 -11.26 -9.46
N PRO A 61 8.14 -12.22 -9.53
CA PRO A 61 7.81 -12.91 -10.78
C PRO A 61 7.41 -11.92 -11.88
N VAL A 62 7.88 -12.15 -13.10
CA VAL A 62 7.54 -11.34 -14.28
C VAL A 62 6.08 -11.51 -14.64
N ASP A 63 5.55 -12.74 -14.57
CA ASP A 63 4.19 -13.11 -14.96
C ASP A 63 3.26 -13.19 -13.72
N ALA A 64 3.18 -12.15 -12.92
CA ALA A 64 2.23 -12.08 -11.81
C ALA A 64 0.79 -11.88 -12.32
N GLN A 65 0.26 -12.84 -13.10
CA GLN A 65 -1.14 -12.86 -13.47
C GLN A 65 -2.00 -13.26 -12.25
N GLY A 66 -2.88 -12.37 -11.82
CA GLY A 66 -3.96 -12.68 -10.89
C GLY A 66 -3.74 -12.34 -9.41
N GLY A 67 -2.98 -11.30 -9.06
CA GLY A 67 -3.04 -10.71 -7.69
C GLY A 67 -2.58 -11.61 -6.53
N ARG A 68 -2.19 -12.84 -6.79
CA ARG A 68 -1.55 -13.72 -5.81
C ARG A 68 -0.04 -13.56 -5.94
N PHE A 69 0.54 -12.73 -5.10
CA PHE A 69 1.98 -12.70 -4.82
C PHE A 69 2.45 -14.02 -4.16
N GLY A 70 1.96 -15.16 -4.63
CA GLY A 70 2.13 -16.48 -4.06
C GLY A 70 3.21 -17.33 -4.73
N GLY A 71 3.94 -16.81 -5.71
CA GLY A 71 5.18 -17.43 -6.15
C GLY A 71 6.23 -17.26 -5.06
N ARG A 72 6.95 -18.33 -4.69
CA ARG A 72 8.06 -18.29 -3.75
C ARG A 72 9.24 -17.56 -4.39
N GLY A 73 9.09 -16.26 -4.64
CA GLY A 73 10.20 -15.35 -4.86
C GLY A 73 11.02 -15.30 -3.56
N GLY A 74 12.33 -15.33 -3.68
CA GLY A 74 13.21 -15.22 -2.53
C GLY A 74 13.37 -13.78 -2.08
N PHE A 75 13.81 -13.60 -0.85
CA PHE A 75 14.37 -12.33 -0.38
C PHE A 75 15.72 -12.60 0.30
N ALA A 76 16.61 -11.63 0.25
CA ALA A 76 17.88 -11.66 0.95
C ALA A 76 18.32 -10.24 1.28
N THR A 77 19.21 -10.11 2.26
CA THR A 77 19.89 -8.85 2.54
C THR A 77 21.34 -8.97 2.04
N THR A 78 21.85 -7.94 1.39
CA THR A 78 23.25 -7.92 0.91
C THR A 78 24.23 -7.84 2.06
N GLY A 79 25.38 -8.50 1.91
CA GLY A 79 26.50 -8.40 2.83
C GLY A 79 27.25 -7.06 2.75
N SER A 80 28.33 -6.95 3.48
CA SER A 80 29.22 -5.76 3.48
C SER A 80 29.94 -5.54 2.15
N ASP A 81 30.05 -6.57 1.34
CA ASP A 81 30.60 -6.57 -0.02
C ASP A 81 29.52 -6.42 -1.11
N GLY A 82 28.24 -6.25 -0.72
CA GLY A 82 27.09 -6.17 -1.63
C GLY A 82 26.63 -7.52 -2.18
N SER A 83 27.23 -8.64 -1.77
CA SER A 83 26.83 -9.97 -2.20
C SER A 83 25.51 -10.40 -1.54
N PHE A 84 24.72 -11.22 -2.25
CA PHE A 84 23.54 -11.88 -1.70
C PHE A 84 23.37 -13.28 -2.25
N ARG A 85 22.61 -14.10 -1.52
CA ARG A 85 22.23 -15.45 -1.93
C ARG A 85 20.81 -15.78 -1.49
N MET A 86 20.02 -16.32 -2.43
CA MET A 86 18.67 -16.82 -2.20
C MET A 86 18.60 -18.28 -2.63
N THR A 87 18.15 -19.14 -1.75
CA THR A 87 17.96 -20.57 -2.02
C THR A 87 16.47 -20.90 -1.98
N GLY A 88 16.07 -22.00 -2.62
CA GLY A 88 14.68 -22.43 -2.62
C GLY A 88 13.76 -21.58 -3.50
N VAL A 89 14.31 -20.90 -4.51
CA VAL A 89 13.55 -20.11 -5.47
C VAL A 89 12.91 -21.02 -6.50
N SER A 90 11.61 -20.88 -6.73
CA SER A 90 10.91 -21.65 -7.77
C SER A 90 11.45 -21.30 -9.16
N PRO A 91 11.51 -22.26 -10.10
CA PRO A 91 11.89 -21.97 -11.49
C PRO A 91 10.96 -20.93 -12.12
N GLY A 92 11.53 -20.03 -12.92
CA GLY A 92 10.79 -18.97 -13.59
C GLY A 92 11.61 -17.71 -13.86
N ASP A 93 10.96 -16.72 -14.45
CA ASP A 93 11.52 -15.41 -14.72
C ASP A 93 11.14 -14.41 -13.62
N TYR A 94 12.12 -13.67 -13.14
CA TYR A 94 11.95 -12.71 -12.05
C TYR A 94 12.59 -11.37 -12.38
N TYR A 95 12.07 -10.33 -11.76
CA TYR A 95 12.76 -9.06 -11.59
C TYR A 95 13.47 -9.06 -10.23
N ALA A 96 14.74 -8.63 -10.22
CA ALA A 96 15.46 -8.37 -8.98
C ALA A 96 15.14 -6.94 -8.52
N ASP A 97 14.30 -6.80 -7.50
CA ASP A 97 13.93 -5.54 -6.88
C ASP A 97 14.79 -5.30 -5.64
N VAL A 98 15.44 -4.14 -5.58
CA VAL A 98 16.33 -3.79 -4.46
C VAL A 98 15.76 -2.61 -3.71
N MET A 99 15.59 -2.77 -2.42
CA MET A 99 15.12 -1.73 -1.51
C MET A 99 16.28 -1.25 -0.63
N MET A 100 16.67 0.00 -0.84
CA MET A 100 17.67 0.70 -0.05
C MET A 100 17.25 2.16 0.14
N PRO A 101 17.25 2.70 1.37
CA PRO A 101 16.89 4.10 1.61
C PRO A 101 17.71 5.06 0.74
N GLY A 102 17.04 6.03 0.12
CA GLY A 102 17.67 7.02 -0.74
C GLY A 102 17.92 6.57 -2.18
N TYR A 103 17.58 5.33 -2.53
CA TYR A 103 17.68 4.81 -3.90
C TYR A 103 16.30 4.58 -4.50
N VAL A 104 16.19 4.75 -5.81
CA VAL A 104 14.94 4.55 -6.56
C VAL A 104 14.48 3.11 -6.46
N GLN A 105 13.20 2.92 -6.22
CA GLN A 105 12.53 1.61 -6.20
C GLN A 105 11.54 1.54 -7.36
N PRO A 106 11.94 1.09 -8.55
CA PRO A 106 11.10 1.14 -9.75
C PRO A 106 9.76 0.41 -9.60
N LEU A 107 9.74 -0.70 -8.86
CA LEU A 107 8.53 -1.49 -8.63
C LEU A 107 7.55 -0.89 -7.61
N ARG A 108 7.95 0.08 -6.81
CA ARG A 108 7.10 0.63 -5.73
C ARG A 108 5.79 1.23 -6.25
N GLY A 109 5.86 1.99 -7.33
CA GLY A 109 4.67 2.54 -8.01
C GLY A 109 3.87 1.47 -8.76
N MET A 110 4.57 0.50 -9.37
CA MET A 110 3.99 -0.54 -10.19
C MET A 110 3.10 -1.51 -9.40
N LEU A 111 3.50 -1.88 -8.17
CA LEU A 111 2.80 -2.89 -7.36
C LEU A 111 1.40 -2.47 -6.89
N ARG A 112 1.13 -1.17 -6.79
CA ARG A 112 -0.19 -0.64 -6.42
C ARG A 112 -1.15 -0.47 -7.59
N ASP A 113 -0.61 -0.24 -8.81
CA ASP A 113 -1.40 0.15 -9.97
C ASP A 113 -1.23 -0.78 -11.19
N LEU A 114 -0.82 -2.03 -10.97
CA LEU A 114 -0.60 -3.02 -12.05
C LEU A 114 -1.77 -3.14 -13.05
N GLN A 115 -2.99 -2.87 -12.60
CA GLN A 115 -4.19 -2.91 -13.45
C GLN A 115 -4.36 -1.66 -14.32
N ASN A 116 -3.76 -0.53 -13.93
CA ASN A 116 -3.95 0.78 -14.56
C ASN A 116 -2.75 1.25 -15.37
N LEU A 117 -1.60 0.53 -15.32
CA LEU A 117 -0.42 0.88 -16.10
C LEU A 117 -0.66 0.64 -17.60
N THR A 118 -0.33 1.65 -18.41
CA THR A 118 -0.30 1.47 -19.85
C THR A 118 0.79 0.47 -20.26
N PRO A 119 0.68 -0.21 -21.42
CA PRO A 119 1.75 -1.07 -21.91
C PRO A 119 3.10 -0.34 -21.98
N ALA A 120 3.11 0.92 -22.43
CA ALA A 120 4.31 1.74 -22.51
C ALA A 120 4.96 2.03 -21.14
N ASP A 121 4.14 2.26 -20.09
CA ASP A 121 4.66 2.44 -18.73
C ASP A 121 5.26 1.15 -18.18
N ARG A 122 4.63 0.00 -18.46
CA ARG A 122 5.17 -1.32 -18.08
C ARG A 122 6.52 -1.57 -18.74
N ASP A 123 6.64 -1.29 -20.04
CA ASP A 123 7.88 -1.47 -20.80
C ASP A 123 8.98 -0.55 -20.27
N ARG A 124 8.66 0.71 -19.99
CA ARG A 124 9.59 1.68 -19.41
C ARG A 124 10.12 1.25 -18.04
N ILE A 125 9.22 0.80 -17.14
CA ILE A 125 9.60 0.35 -15.81
C ILE A 125 10.37 -0.97 -15.91
N SER A 126 9.93 -1.91 -16.76
CA SER A 126 10.61 -3.19 -16.93
C SER A 126 12.04 -3.05 -17.48
N ALA A 127 12.28 -2.02 -18.31
CA ALA A 127 13.62 -1.72 -18.82
C ALA A 127 14.60 -1.24 -17.74
N GLN A 128 14.10 -0.74 -16.61
CA GLN A 128 14.91 -0.33 -15.46
C GLN A 128 15.19 -1.46 -14.47
N LEU A 129 14.56 -2.62 -14.66
CA LEU A 129 14.65 -3.76 -13.76
C LEU A 129 15.59 -4.84 -14.30
N THR A 130 16.43 -5.36 -13.43
CA THR A 130 17.28 -6.49 -13.77
C THR A 130 16.46 -7.78 -13.77
N ARG A 131 16.39 -8.47 -14.93
CA ARG A 131 15.75 -9.78 -15.06
C ARG A 131 16.71 -10.89 -14.70
N VAL A 132 16.21 -11.93 -14.05
CA VAL A 132 16.92 -13.17 -13.75
C VAL A 132 16.03 -14.36 -14.08
N ASN A 133 16.55 -15.31 -14.85
CA ASN A 133 15.90 -16.61 -15.09
C ASN A 133 16.44 -17.62 -14.08
N VAL A 134 15.55 -18.30 -13.39
CA VAL A 134 15.87 -19.33 -12.39
C VAL A 134 15.46 -20.68 -12.96
N ALA A 135 16.42 -21.57 -13.16
CA ALA A 135 16.17 -22.95 -13.55
C ALA A 135 16.25 -23.87 -12.32
N ALA A 136 15.51 -25.00 -12.40
CA ALA A 136 15.53 -26.01 -11.36
C ALA A 136 16.94 -26.57 -11.15
N ASN A 137 17.34 -26.75 -9.89
CA ASN A 137 18.63 -27.30 -9.49
C ASN A 137 19.86 -26.56 -10.03
N GLN A 138 19.69 -25.29 -10.45
CA GLN A 138 20.78 -24.46 -10.97
C GLN A 138 20.96 -23.18 -10.13
N ALA A 139 22.17 -22.62 -10.25
CA ALA A 139 22.51 -21.31 -9.68
C ALA A 139 22.51 -20.26 -10.79
N ALA A 140 21.67 -19.24 -10.65
CA ALA A 140 21.68 -18.05 -11.48
C ALA A 140 22.52 -16.95 -10.81
N ASN A 141 23.38 -16.29 -11.59
CA ASN A 141 24.18 -15.17 -11.14
C ASN A 141 23.61 -13.88 -11.73
N VAL A 142 23.49 -12.83 -10.89
CA VAL A 142 22.96 -11.55 -11.29
C VAL A 142 23.72 -10.40 -10.68
N GLN A 143 23.94 -9.34 -11.46
CA GLN A 143 24.45 -8.07 -10.99
C GLN A 143 23.39 -7.02 -11.11
N VAL A 144 23.11 -6.30 -10.02
CA VAL A 144 22.06 -5.27 -9.97
C VAL A 144 22.70 -3.92 -9.69
N MET A 145 22.37 -2.92 -10.49
CA MET A 145 22.72 -1.52 -10.25
C MET A 145 21.51 -0.79 -9.68
N ILE A 146 21.72 -0.04 -8.60
CA ILE A 146 20.70 0.84 -8.03
C ILE A 146 21.11 2.30 -8.20
N TYR A 147 20.12 3.15 -8.46
CA TYR A 147 20.32 4.56 -8.78
C TYR A 147 19.83 5.42 -7.63
N ARG A 148 20.60 6.46 -7.28
CA ARG A 148 20.20 7.41 -6.25
C ARG A 148 18.94 8.13 -6.68
N GLY A 149 17.96 8.15 -5.80
CA GLY A 149 16.74 8.90 -6.01
C GLY A 149 16.84 10.32 -5.46
N ALA A 150 15.91 11.16 -5.83
CA ALA A 150 15.76 12.48 -5.27
C ALA A 150 15.22 12.44 -3.84
N THR A 151 15.39 13.55 -3.16
CA THR A 151 14.90 13.78 -1.79
C THR A 151 14.10 15.08 -1.73
N ILE A 152 12.92 15.00 -1.15
CA ILE A 152 12.14 16.18 -0.73
C ILE A 152 12.28 16.33 0.77
N SER A 153 12.54 17.54 1.24
CA SER A 153 12.60 17.85 2.67
C SER A 153 11.97 19.20 3.00
N GLY A 154 11.46 19.32 4.21
CA GLY A 154 10.81 20.53 4.70
C GLY A 154 10.36 20.39 6.14
N THR A 155 9.50 21.29 6.55
CA THR A 155 8.90 21.34 7.89
C THR A 155 7.38 21.32 7.81
N VAL A 156 6.75 20.71 8.80
CA VAL A 156 5.32 20.89 9.05
C VAL A 156 5.13 21.58 10.38
N SER A 157 4.44 22.69 10.34
CA SER A 157 4.10 23.47 11.55
C SER A 157 2.60 23.78 11.58
N PHE A 158 2.09 24.07 12.75
CA PHE A 158 0.80 24.71 12.87
C PHE A 158 0.90 26.21 12.52
N ASP A 159 -0.23 26.85 12.28
CA ASP A 159 -0.31 28.29 11.94
C ASP A 159 0.16 29.21 13.09
N ASP A 160 0.21 28.71 14.34
CA ASP A 160 0.80 29.39 15.50
C ASP A 160 2.34 29.26 15.57
N GLY A 161 2.96 28.56 14.59
CA GLY A 161 4.39 28.31 14.50
C GLY A 161 4.89 27.09 15.29
N THR A 162 4.03 26.39 16.02
CA THR A 162 4.44 25.18 16.73
C THR A 162 4.70 24.01 15.78
N PRO A 163 5.74 23.16 16.02
CA PRO A 163 6.01 22.02 15.17
C PRO A 163 4.90 20.97 15.19
N ALA A 164 4.53 20.45 14.03
CA ALA A 164 3.60 19.33 13.92
C ALA A 164 4.36 18.01 13.89
N ALA A 165 4.59 17.42 15.06
CA ALA A 165 5.32 16.16 15.21
C ALA A 165 4.47 14.93 14.86
N GLY A 166 5.11 13.88 14.33
CA GLY A 166 4.47 12.59 14.04
C GLY A 166 3.49 12.60 12.86
N VAL A 167 3.48 13.66 12.07
CA VAL A 167 2.60 13.79 10.89
C VAL A 167 3.15 12.96 9.72
N SER A 168 2.30 12.16 9.10
CA SER A 168 2.65 11.39 7.90
C SER A 168 2.74 12.31 6.68
N ILE A 169 3.84 12.25 5.94
CA ILE A 169 4.05 12.96 4.68
C ILE A 169 3.97 11.95 3.55
N GLN A 170 3.22 12.29 2.52
CA GLN A 170 3.09 11.45 1.34
C GLN A 170 3.44 12.24 0.07
N ALA A 171 4.18 11.59 -0.81
CA ALA A 171 4.51 12.11 -2.12
C ALA A 171 3.87 11.23 -3.20
N PHE A 172 3.18 11.86 -4.13
CA PHE A 172 2.55 11.21 -5.29
C PHE A 172 3.14 11.78 -6.57
N VAL A 173 3.51 10.90 -7.48
CA VAL A 173 3.91 11.30 -8.83
C VAL A 173 2.65 11.46 -9.69
N LEU A 174 2.59 12.54 -10.43
CA LEU A 174 1.56 12.78 -11.43
C LEU A 174 1.93 12.02 -12.71
N ALA A 175 1.03 11.16 -13.20
CA ALA A 175 1.26 10.50 -14.47
C ALA A 175 1.29 11.55 -15.59
N THR A 176 2.39 11.61 -16.33
CA THR A 176 2.47 12.35 -17.60
C THR A 176 1.76 11.51 -18.65
N SER A 177 0.58 11.94 -19.08
CA SER A 177 -0.08 11.35 -20.26
C SER A 177 0.82 11.51 -21.47
N SER A 178 1.45 10.43 -21.90
CA SER A 178 2.32 10.41 -23.10
C SER A 178 1.54 10.50 -24.44
N THR A 179 0.22 10.62 -24.38
CA THR A 179 -0.65 10.82 -25.55
C THR A 179 -1.35 12.15 -25.44
N GLY A 180 -0.99 13.09 -26.32
CA GLY A 180 -1.43 14.48 -26.38
C GLY A 180 -2.92 14.71 -26.72
N THR A 181 -3.83 13.90 -26.19
CA THR A 181 -5.28 14.13 -26.28
C THR A 181 -5.80 14.37 -24.87
N GLN A 182 -5.86 15.63 -24.49
CA GLN A 182 -6.53 16.08 -23.28
C GLN A 182 -8.03 15.91 -23.46
N THR A 183 -8.57 14.78 -23.07
CA THR A 183 -9.99 14.69 -22.73
C THR A 183 -10.16 15.20 -21.30
N ALA A 184 -10.97 16.24 -21.13
CA ALA A 184 -11.17 17.01 -19.89
C ALA A 184 -11.83 16.23 -18.72
N SER A 185 -11.75 14.91 -18.69
CA SER A 185 -12.22 14.03 -17.60
C SER A 185 -11.14 13.13 -17.02
N ALA A 186 -9.86 13.43 -17.27
CA ALA A 186 -8.79 12.70 -16.64
C ALA A 186 -8.66 13.17 -15.18
N THR A 187 -9.27 12.44 -14.26
CA THR A 187 -8.75 12.31 -12.90
C THR A 187 -7.26 11.99 -13.06
N GLN A 188 -6.38 12.97 -12.82
CA GLN A 188 -4.93 12.79 -13.00
C GLN A 188 -4.55 11.58 -12.18
N GLN A 189 -4.20 10.50 -12.86
CA GLN A 189 -3.81 9.25 -12.25
C GLN A 189 -2.56 9.53 -11.43
N GLN A 190 -2.65 9.31 -10.12
CA GLN A 190 -1.54 9.51 -9.19
C GLN A 190 -1.04 8.16 -8.75
N SER A 191 0.27 8.00 -8.77
CA SER A 191 0.91 6.84 -8.17
C SER A 191 1.67 7.25 -6.93
N PHE A 192 1.47 6.49 -5.85
CA PHE A 192 2.21 6.67 -4.61
C PHE A 192 3.70 6.46 -4.87
N ALA A 193 4.51 7.45 -4.52
CA ALA A 193 5.94 7.41 -4.78
C ALA A 193 6.79 7.29 -3.52
N GLY A 194 6.38 7.91 -2.42
CA GLY A 194 7.15 7.86 -1.19
C GLY A 194 6.41 8.40 0.02
N PHE A 195 6.92 8.09 1.19
CA PHE A 195 6.42 8.62 2.44
C PHE A 195 7.56 9.00 3.38
N GLY A 196 7.25 9.90 4.31
CA GLY A 196 8.06 10.27 5.45
C GLY A 196 7.18 10.54 6.66
N GLN A 197 7.77 10.85 7.77
CA GLN A 197 7.09 11.29 8.98
C GLN A 197 7.88 12.46 9.57
N THR A 198 7.17 13.42 10.15
CA THR A 198 7.82 14.53 10.85
C THR A 198 8.40 14.08 12.18
N ASP A 199 9.58 14.59 12.50
CA ASP A 199 10.21 14.45 13.81
C ASP A 199 9.58 15.41 14.87
N ASP A 200 10.19 15.47 16.05
CA ASP A 200 9.76 16.35 17.16
C ASP A 200 9.88 17.84 16.87
N ARG A 201 10.62 18.21 15.82
CA ARG A 201 10.77 19.59 15.32
C ARG A 201 9.91 19.88 14.09
N GLY A 202 9.04 18.93 13.71
CA GLY A 202 8.24 19.02 12.51
C GLY A 202 9.01 18.80 11.21
N GLN A 203 10.29 18.40 11.26
CA GLN A 203 11.10 18.17 10.07
C GLN A 203 10.79 16.83 9.44
N PHE A 204 10.77 16.78 8.11
CA PHE A 204 10.55 15.53 7.36
C PHE A 204 11.51 15.38 6.19
N ARG A 205 11.62 14.14 5.76
CA ARG A 205 12.40 13.77 4.58
C ARG A 205 11.74 12.59 3.84
N VAL A 206 11.48 12.77 2.54
CA VAL A 206 10.98 11.72 1.63
C VAL A 206 12.07 11.45 0.60
N THR A 207 12.60 10.24 0.56
CA THR A 207 13.79 9.89 -0.22
C THR A 207 13.50 8.79 -1.24
N GLY A 208 14.39 8.62 -2.21
CA GLY A 208 14.32 7.53 -3.19
C GLY A 208 13.30 7.81 -4.31
N LEU A 209 13.03 9.07 -4.59
CA LEU A 209 12.09 9.49 -5.62
C LEU A 209 12.74 9.43 -7.01
N ALA A 210 12.01 8.91 -7.99
CA ALA A 210 12.40 8.90 -9.40
C ALA A 210 12.13 10.27 -10.06
N ASP A 211 12.55 10.41 -11.31
CA ASP A 211 12.19 11.59 -12.13
C ASP A 211 10.67 11.72 -12.25
N GLY A 212 10.16 12.94 -12.13
CA GLY A 212 8.74 13.20 -12.30
C GLY A 212 8.24 14.49 -11.67
N THR A 213 6.97 14.79 -11.91
CA THR A 213 6.25 15.89 -11.27
C THR A 213 5.50 15.35 -10.06
N TYR A 214 5.70 15.95 -8.90
CA TYR A 214 5.19 15.45 -7.63
C TYR A 214 4.20 16.43 -6.99
N VAL A 215 3.25 15.86 -6.26
CA VAL A 215 2.42 16.53 -5.28
C VAL A 215 2.72 15.92 -3.91
N VAL A 216 2.95 16.79 -2.92
CA VAL A 216 3.29 16.40 -1.54
C VAL A 216 2.21 16.92 -0.61
N PHE A 217 1.84 16.11 0.38
CA PHE A 217 0.93 16.54 1.42
C PHE A 217 1.28 15.95 2.79
N ALA A 218 0.90 16.66 3.81
CA ALA A 218 0.85 16.23 5.19
C ALA A 218 -0.53 15.63 5.47
N ALA A 219 -0.57 14.46 6.12
CA ALA A 219 -1.79 13.78 6.53
C ALA A 219 -1.86 13.69 8.06
N PRO A 220 -2.27 14.76 8.75
CA PRO A 220 -2.54 14.72 10.19
C PRO A 220 -3.73 13.79 10.49
N HIS A 221 -3.79 13.25 11.70
CA HIS A 221 -4.92 12.43 12.10
C HIS A 221 -6.21 13.23 12.18
N SER A 222 -7.29 12.69 11.64
CA SER A 222 -8.65 13.25 11.72
C SER A 222 -8.85 14.62 11.07
N ILE A 223 -7.89 15.08 10.25
CA ILE A 223 -7.95 16.33 9.50
C ILE A 223 -7.78 16.02 8.01
N PHE A 224 -8.28 16.87 7.14
CA PHE A 224 -8.02 16.76 5.69
C PHE A 224 -6.52 16.82 5.40
N PRO A 225 -6.04 16.11 4.37
CA PRO A 225 -4.67 16.26 3.90
C PRO A 225 -4.38 17.70 3.53
N ILE A 226 -3.26 18.23 4.01
CA ILE A 226 -2.79 19.59 3.68
C ILE A 226 -1.67 19.45 2.66
N TYR A 227 -1.90 19.95 1.47
CA TYR A 227 -0.93 19.91 0.37
C TYR A 227 0.12 21.00 0.48
N TYR A 228 1.29 20.75 -0.08
CA TYR A 228 2.30 21.78 -0.29
C TYR A 228 1.71 22.96 -1.06
N GLY A 229 1.82 24.15 -0.47
CA GLY A 229 1.07 25.35 -0.87
C GLY A 229 -0.08 25.67 0.10
N ASN A 230 -0.18 24.96 1.24
CA ASN A 230 -1.11 25.21 2.35
C ASN A 230 -2.59 25.18 1.93
N THR A 231 -2.97 24.15 1.19
CA THR A 231 -4.33 23.97 0.67
C THR A 231 -4.82 22.54 0.92
N ILE A 232 -6.11 22.37 1.15
CA ILE A 232 -6.78 21.07 1.21
C ILE A 232 -7.16 20.56 -0.18
N GLU A 233 -7.12 21.42 -1.20
CA GLU A 233 -7.45 21.09 -2.57
C GLU A 233 -6.19 20.69 -3.34
N ARG A 234 -6.14 19.45 -3.78
CA ARG A 234 -5.02 18.93 -4.59
C ARG A 234 -4.80 19.72 -5.88
N SER A 235 -5.87 20.15 -6.52
CA SER A 235 -5.84 20.94 -7.76
C SER A 235 -5.07 22.25 -7.59
N LYS A 236 -5.04 22.81 -6.38
CA LYS A 236 -4.34 24.04 -6.00
C LYS A 236 -2.95 23.78 -5.40
N ALA A 237 -2.55 22.53 -5.22
CA ALA A 237 -1.26 22.16 -4.67
C ALA A 237 -0.10 22.66 -5.53
N LYS A 238 0.96 23.14 -4.91
CA LYS A 238 2.22 23.42 -5.61
C LYS A 238 2.84 22.09 -6.07
N LYS A 239 3.24 22.04 -7.33
CA LYS A 239 3.89 20.88 -7.93
C LYS A 239 5.40 21.06 -7.86
N LEU A 240 6.11 19.92 -7.75
CA LEU A 240 7.56 19.85 -7.72
C LEU A 240 8.03 18.99 -8.90
N ASP A 241 8.79 19.58 -9.81
CA ASP A 241 9.46 18.85 -10.89
C ASP A 241 10.83 18.40 -10.37
N ILE A 242 11.08 17.12 -10.38
CA ILE A 242 12.19 16.47 -9.67
C ILE A 242 12.93 15.54 -10.60
N HIS A 243 14.27 15.55 -10.53
CA HIS A 243 15.14 14.62 -11.22
C HIS A 243 15.87 13.74 -10.19
N ALA A 244 16.20 12.52 -10.59
CA ALA A 244 16.90 11.58 -9.72
C ALA A 244 18.23 12.18 -9.24
N GLY A 245 18.43 12.09 -7.90
CA GLY A 245 19.60 12.69 -7.25
C GLY A 245 19.40 14.12 -6.74
N ASP A 246 18.30 14.80 -7.07
CA ASP A 246 18.01 16.13 -6.58
C ASP A 246 17.77 16.13 -5.05
N GLU A 247 18.21 17.22 -4.41
CA GLU A 247 17.83 17.57 -3.03
C GLU A 247 16.92 18.80 -3.11
N VAL A 248 15.63 18.64 -2.77
CA VAL A 248 14.61 19.68 -2.81
C VAL A 248 14.21 20.08 -1.39
N PRO A 249 14.89 21.05 -0.78
CA PRO A 249 14.55 21.57 0.54
C PRO A 249 13.41 22.60 0.47
N GLY A 250 12.87 22.97 1.64
CA GLY A 250 11.90 24.07 1.76
C GLY A 250 10.49 23.70 1.27
N THR A 251 10.14 22.42 1.28
CA THR A 251 8.77 21.97 1.02
C THR A 251 7.96 22.11 2.33
N ASP A 252 7.79 23.34 2.78
CA ASP A 252 7.15 23.63 4.07
C ASP A 252 5.63 23.62 3.95
N ILE A 253 4.97 22.97 4.92
CA ILE A 253 3.51 22.82 4.96
C ILE A 253 3.02 23.35 6.30
N GLN A 254 2.03 24.23 6.24
CA GLN A 254 1.39 24.79 7.42
C GLN A 254 0.00 24.17 7.60
N VAL A 255 -0.23 23.58 8.76
CA VAL A 255 -1.51 23.00 9.17
C VAL A 255 -2.28 24.07 9.92
N PRO A 256 -3.49 24.44 9.49
CA PRO A 256 -4.28 25.39 10.25
C PRO A 256 -4.71 24.77 11.59
N ALA A 257 -4.33 25.39 12.70
CA ALA A 257 -4.82 25.07 14.04
C ALA A 257 -6.03 25.95 14.40
N GLY A 258 -6.01 27.19 13.91
CA GLY A 258 -7.14 28.12 13.97
C GLY A 258 -8.06 27.96 12.75
N GLY A 259 -9.32 28.40 12.87
CA GLY A 259 -10.30 28.33 11.77
C GLY A 259 -10.73 26.90 11.39
N MET A 260 -10.58 25.96 12.34
CA MET A 260 -11.17 24.63 12.25
C MET A 260 -12.46 24.56 13.06
N HIS A 261 -13.48 23.99 12.48
CA HIS A 261 -14.82 23.94 13.03
C HIS A 261 -15.25 22.52 13.32
N SER A 262 -16.12 22.36 14.30
CA SER A 262 -16.78 21.09 14.58
C SER A 262 -18.00 20.91 13.65
N VAL A 263 -18.15 19.73 13.09
CA VAL A 263 -19.33 19.32 12.34
C VAL A 263 -19.92 18.11 13.04
N SER A 264 -21.13 18.27 13.61
CA SER A 264 -21.80 17.19 14.32
C SER A 264 -23.22 16.97 13.83
N GLY A 265 -23.70 15.74 14.01
CA GLY A 265 -25.03 15.37 13.55
C GLY A 265 -25.42 13.95 13.96
N VAL A 266 -26.51 13.48 13.40
CA VAL A 266 -27.06 12.15 13.63
C VAL A 266 -27.39 11.46 12.29
N VAL A 267 -27.15 10.16 12.23
CA VAL A 267 -27.57 9.31 11.11
C VAL A 267 -28.84 8.57 11.51
N VAL A 268 -29.89 8.72 10.70
CA VAL A 268 -31.19 8.10 10.95
C VAL A 268 -31.70 7.34 9.72
N SER A 269 -32.43 6.28 9.97
CA SER A 269 -33.16 5.55 8.91
C SER A 269 -34.24 6.42 8.32
N GLN A 270 -34.32 6.54 6.99
CA GLN A 270 -35.33 7.28 6.29
C GLN A 270 -36.73 6.66 6.44
N GLN A 271 -36.85 5.37 6.78
CA GLN A 271 -38.12 4.65 6.86
C GLN A 271 -38.89 4.96 8.14
N ASP A 272 -38.21 4.99 9.28
CA ASP A 272 -38.81 5.03 10.60
C ASP A 272 -38.13 5.99 11.58
N GLY A 273 -37.04 6.64 11.15
CA GLY A 273 -36.31 7.62 11.92
C GLY A 273 -35.42 7.05 13.04
N HIS A 274 -35.28 5.72 13.12
CA HIS A 274 -34.37 5.19 14.14
C HIS A 274 -32.90 5.54 13.87
N ALA A 275 -32.14 5.76 14.92
CA ALA A 275 -30.72 6.09 14.83
C ALA A 275 -29.88 4.89 14.39
N LEU A 276 -28.90 5.11 13.51
CA LEU A 276 -28.02 4.07 13.00
C LEU A 276 -26.65 4.09 13.72
N PRO A 277 -26.42 3.14 14.65
CA PRO A 277 -25.14 3.03 15.36
C PRO A 277 -24.06 2.42 14.47
N ARG A 278 -22.82 2.79 14.74
CA ARG A 278 -21.62 2.27 14.02
C ARG A 278 -21.65 2.46 12.51
N ALA A 279 -22.41 3.44 12.02
CA ALA A 279 -22.36 3.85 10.63
C ALA A 279 -21.09 4.66 10.37
N SER A 280 -20.44 4.43 9.23
CA SER A 280 -19.29 5.20 8.80
C SER A 280 -19.76 6.39 7.95
N VAL A 281 -19.62 7.58 8.50
CA VAL A 281 -19.93 8.85 7.83
C VAL A 281 -18.65 9.38 7.20
N GLN A 282 -18.72 9.81 5.96
CA GLN A 282 -17.63 10.45 5.24
C GLN A 282 -17.95 11.89 4.93
N LEU A 283 -16.96 12.74 5.12
CA LEU A 283 -16.96 14.12 4.68
C LEU A 283 -15.95 14.27 3.55
N LYS A 284 -16.44 14.65 2.37
CA LYS A 284 -15.66 14.82 1.13
C LYS A 284 -15.68 16.25 0.66
N LEU A 285 -14.61 16.70 0.00
CA LEU A 285 -14.60 17.99 -0.69
C LEU A 285 -15.59 17.97 -1.87
N SER A 286 -16.46 18.99 -1.98
CA SER A 286 -17.43 19.10 -3.09
C SER A 286 -16.76 19.38 -4.44
N SER A 287 -15.49 19.79 -4.45
CA SER A 287 -14.71 19.99 -5.67
C SER A 287 -14.39 18.69 -6.43
N GLY A 288 -14.67 17.53 -5.85
CA GLY A 288 -14.28 16.22 -6.39
C GLY A 288 -12.79 15.89 -6.17
N ASP A 289 -12.05 16.71 -5.44
CA ASP A 289 -10.68 16.42 -5.03
C ASP A 289 -10.61 15.28 -4.00
N THR A 290 -9.50 14.58 -3.96
CA THR A 290 -9.27 13.38 -3.15
C THR A 290 -8.99 13.70 -1.68
N GLY A 291 -9.86 14.40 -1.01
CA GLY A 291 -9.80 14.59 0.45
C GLY A 291 -11.05 14.01 1.09
N THR A 292 -10.87 13.06 2.01
CA THR A 292 -11.97 12.45 2.74
C THR A 292 -11.55 12.22 4.18
N ILE A 293 -12.38 12.67 5.11
CA ILE A 293 -12.28 12.27 6.51
C ILE A 293 -13.49 11.45 6.90
N SER A 294 -13.34 10.57 7.89
CA SER A 294 -14.41 9.66 8.31
C SER A 294 -14.64 9.73 9.81
N ALA A 295 -15.90 9.63 10.21
CA ALA A 295 -16.31 9.48 11.59
C ALA A 295 -17.23 8.26 11.70
N THR A 296 -17.26 7.62 12.88
CA THR A 296 -18.15 6.49 13.14
C THR A 296 -19.21 6.95 14.14
N THR A 297 -20.47 6.62 13.86
CA THR A 297 -21.58 7.00 14.76
C THR A 297 -21.54 6.22 16.07
N GLY A 298 -21.89 6.92 17.15
CA GLY A 298 -22.10 6.34 18.47
C GLY A 298 -23.31 5.40 18.53
N SER A 299 -23.62 4.89 19.73
CA SER A 299 -24.78 4.02 19.95
C SER A 299 -26.13 4.72 19.72
N ASP A 300 -26.15 6.02 19.79
CA ASP A 300 -27.28 6.92 19.56
C ASP A 300 -27.34 7.48 18.12
N GLY A 301 -26.48 6.98 17.22
CA GLY A 301 -26.35 7.43 15.84
C GLY A 301 -25.64 8.77 15.67
N THR A 302 -25.14 9.40 16.72
CA THR A 302 -24.44 10.69 16.62
C THR A 302 -23.02 10.55 16.08
N PHE A 303 -22.55 11.53 15.32
CA PHE A 303 -21.18 11.62 14.83
C PHE A 303 -20.62 13.03 15.00
N THR A 304 -19.28 13.15 15.02
CA THR A 304 -18.60 14.43 15.07
C THR A 304 -17.30 14.40 14.29
N PHE A 305 -17.09 15.39 13.44
CA PHE A 305 -15.81 15.76 12.86
C PHE A 305 -15.30 16.98 13.62
N SER A 306 -14.20 16.85 14.35
CA SER A 306 -13.74 17.89 15.30
C SER A 306 -12.86 18.97 14.68
N ALA A 307 -12.42 18.81 13.44
CA ALA A 307 -11.48 19.74 12.80
C ALA A 307 -11.74 19.80 11.28
N VAL A 308 -12.76 20.57 10.90
CA VAL A 308 -13.15 20.80 9.51
C VAL A 308 -12.83 22.25 9.16
N PRO A 309 -12.04 22.54 8.13
CA PRO A 309 -11.78 23.90 7.70
C PRO A 309 -12.99 24.51 7.00
N ASP A 310 -12.97 25.81 6.80
CA ASP A 310 -13.95 26.48 5.96
C ASP A 310 -13.95 25.90 4.54
N GLY A 311 -15.13 25.71 3.98
CA GLY A 311 -15.25 25.14 2.63
C GLY A 311 -16.61 24.51 2.33
N LYS A 312 -16.67 23.93 1.12
CA LYS A 312 -17.86 23.19 0.65
C LYS A 312 -17.56 21.71 0.61
N PHE A 313 -18.41 20.95 1.27
CA PHE A 313 -18.25 19.52 1.47
C PHE A 313 -19.52 18.76 1.05
N THR A 314 -19.35 17.46 0.95
CA THR A 314 -20.47 16.52 0.81
C THR A 314 -20.36 15.48 1.92
N VAL A 315 -21.43 15.33 2.69
CA VAL A 315 -21.57 14.30 3.73
C VAL A 315 -22.29 13.10 3.14
N GLU A 316 -21.73 11.91 3.30
CA GLU A 316 -22.35 10.67 2.84
C GLU A 316 -21.99 9.48 3.74
N LEU A 317 -22.75 8.40 3.63
CA LEU A 317 -22.42 7.13 4.27
C LEU A 317 -21.50 6.30 3.36
N SER A 318 -20.38 5.84 3.89
CA SER A 318 -19.52 4.86 3.19
C SER A 318 -19.91 3.43 3.52
N ASN A 319 -20.38 3.19 4.74
CA ASN A 319 -20.88 1.90 5.20
C ASN A 319 -21.79 2.12 6.40
N ALA A 320 -23.00 1.58 6.32
CA ALA A 320 -23.90 1.51 7.46
C ALA A 320 -24.64 0.17 7.42
N TYR A 321 -24.61 -0.55 8.53
CA TYR A 321 -25.28 -1.83 8.68
C TYR A 321 -25.90 -1.89 10.07
N ASP A 322 -27.21 -2.11 10.11
CA ASP A 322 -27.90 -2.34 11.37
C ASP A 322 -27.97 -3.84 11.67
N PRO A 323 -27.26 -4.32 12.69
CA PRO A 323 -27.28 -5.74 13.03
C PRO A 323 -28.60 -6.23 13.58
N SER A 324 -29.50 -5.35 14.07
CA SER A 324 -30.82 -5.71 14.61
C SER A 324 -31.81 -6.06 13.51
N THR A 325 -31.79 -5.30 12.43
CA THR A 325 -32.64 -5.50 11.24
C THR A 325 -31.97 -6.31 10.14
N ARG A 326 -30.63 -6.47 10.21
CA ARG A 326 -29.76 -7.07 9.18
C ARG A 326 -29.81 -6.35 7.84
N VAL A 327 -30.06 -5.05 7.86
CA VAL A 327 -30.18 -4.21 6.67
C VAL A 327 -28.94 -3.35 6.52
N GLY A 328 -28.43 -3.27 5.29
CA GLY A 328 -27.42 -2.30 4.88
C GLY A 328 -28.11 -0.98 4.52
N TYR A 329 -27.44 0.13 4.75
CA TYR A 329 -27.96 1.47 4.44
C TYR A 329 -26.98 2.26 3.59
N THR A 330 -27.51 3.16 2.76
CA THR A 330 -26.75 4.13 1.98
C THR A 330 -27.38 5.52 2.13
N SER A 331 -26.65 6.56 1.80
CA SER A 331 -27.21 7.91 1.72
C SER A 331 -26.88 8.55 0.37
N ALA A 332 -27.75 9.41 -0.10
CA ALA A 332 -27.38 10.39 -1.10
C ALA A 332 -26.38 11.39 -0.47
N GLY A 333 -25.41 11.84 -1.25
CA GLY A 333 -24.46 12.87 -0.79
C GLY A 333 -25.22 14.17 -0.45
N GLN A 334 -25.09 14.62 0.79
CA GLN A 334 -25.71 15.85 1.28
C GLN A 334 -24.68 16.99 1.26
N PRO A 335 -24.97 18.10 0.55
CA PRO A 335 -24.07 19.25 0.54
C PRO A 335 -24.01 19.90 1.92
N LEU A 336 -22.81 20.33 2.32
CA LEU A 336 -22.51 21.02 3.56
C LEU A 336 -21.57 22.18 3.27
N GLU A 337 -21.83 23.34 3.83
CA GLU A 337 -20.92 24.49 3.82
C GLU A 337 -20.52 24.82 5.25
N VAL A 338 -19.20 24.90 5.49
CA VAL A 338 -18.61 25.37 6.75
C VAL A 338 -18.05 26.75 6.49
N ASN A 339 -18.51 27.74 7.25
CA ASN A 339 -18.18 29.15 7.03
C ASN A 339 -18.02 29.87 8.36
N GLY A 340 -16.84 29.75 8.97
CA GLY A 340 -16.44 30.48 10.18
C GLY A 340 -17.13 30.06 11.47
N THR A 341 -17.97 29.01 11.47
CA THR A 341 -18.72 28.55 12.65
C THR A 341 -18.89 27.04 12.67
N ASP A 342 -19.05 26.49 13.86
CA ASP A 342 -19.42 25.10 14.05
C ASP A 342 -20.78 24.80 13.44
N VAL A 343 -20.93 23.59 12.89
CA VAL A 343 -22.18 23.07 12.38
C VAL A 343 -22.68 21.99 13.31
N SER A 344 -23.84 22.21 13.90
CA SER A 344 -24.54 21.24 14.74
C SER A 344 -25.84 20.77 14.10
N ASP A 345 -26.42 19.71 14.66
CA ASP A 345 -27.76 19.20 14.32
C ASP A 345 -27.91 18.74 12.86
N LEU A 346 -26.83 18.33 12.19
CA LEU A 346 -26.89 17.77 10.85
C LEU A 346 -27.60 16.41 10.87
N VAL A 347 -28.64 16.25 10.08
CA VAL A 347 -29.37 14.98 9.95
C VAL A 347 -29.00 14.33 8.62
N VAL A 348 -28.38 13.15 8.69
CA VAL A 348 -28.06 12.33 7.52
C VAL A 348 -29.09 11.22 7.39
N ASN A 349 -29.95 11.31 6.38
CA ASN A 349 -30.99 10.32 6.12
C ASN A 349 -30.43 9.14 5.33
N ALA A 350 -30.56 7.95 5.87
CA ALA A 350 -30.07 6.70 5.31
C ALA A 350 -31.23 5.86 4.73
N ALA A 351 -31.12 5.51 3.46
CA ALA A 351 -32.05 4.61 2.80
C ALA A 351 -31.55 3.16 2.88
N PRO A 352 -32.45 2.17 3.11
CA PRO A 352 -32.02 0.77 3.10
C PRO A 352 -31.56 0.35 1.71
N GLN A 353 -30.56 -0.49 1.66
CA GLN A 353 -30.10 -1.15 0.44
C GLN A 353 -30.96 -2.42 0.22
N ASN A 354 -31.58 -2.53 -0.93
CA ASN A 354 -32.34 -3.71 -1.35
C ASN A 354 -31.42 -4.86 -1.79
#